data_b1f0adfb5d77887d40a02776033fe8eb
#
_entry.id   b1f0adfb5d77887d40a02776033fe8eb
#
_cell.length_a   1.000
_cell.length_b   1.000
_cell.length_c   1.000
_cell.angle_alpha   90.00
_cell.angle_beta   90.00
_cell.angle_gamma   90.00
#
_symmetry.space_group_name_H-M   'P 1'
#
loop_
_entity.id
_entity.type
_entity.pdbx_description
1 polymer ?
#
loop_
_entity_poly.entity_id
_entity_poly.type
_entity_poly.pdbx_seq_one_letter_code
_entity_poly.pdbx_strand_id
1 'polypeptide(L)'
;MKKAIYFFLLLFSVLFVSCKSARNISATLSVAQKTLDTIPDSAPVQSVATADAVKEPQITGKADVAIPSADITRSIKNVNNKGVERVVYYDFSHPDVPESFEGFRIAFISDLHYESLLKEEGLKDLVRLLIELKPDILLMGGDYQEGCQFVKPLFKEIARVHPPMGIYGVLGNNDYERCHDDIVRTMEQYGMHVLEHKTDTLRKNGQQIIIAGVRDPFDRANMKSPTLALSPQDFVILLVHTPDYVEDVCVNNTDLALAGHTHGGQVRMLGVTPVLNSRYGKRFLTGLAYNSFRTPLIVTNGIGTSRMPIRVGAPAEIVMITLHKLK
;
A
#
# COMPACT_ATOMS: atom_id res chain seq x y z
N MET A 1 -17.75 -27.38 -21.18
CA MET A 1 -17.12 -26.20 -20.55
C MET A 1 -18.12 -25.11 -20.08
N LYS A 2 -19.16 -24.75 -20.86
CA LYS A 2 -20.16 -23.73 -20.42
C LYS A 2 -20.97 -24.13 -19.16
N LYS A 3 -21.30 -25.39 -18.97
CA LYS A 3 -22.05 -25.85 -17.78
C LYS A 3 -21.27 -25.82 -16.46
N ALA A 4 -19.93 -25.92 -16.49
CA ALA A 4 -19.09 -25.82 -15.30
C ALA A 4 -18.95 -24.36 -14.81
N ILE A 5 -18.98 -23.39 -15.70
CA ILE A 5 -18.92 -21.97 -15.36
C ILE A 5 -20.22 -21.52 -14.69
N TYR A 6 -21.38 -22.01 -15.14
CA TYR A 6 -22.67 -21.71 -14.50
C TYR A 6 -22.78 -22.32 -13.11
N PHE A 7 -22.24 -23.52 -12.90
CA PHE A 7 -22.25 -24.15 -11.57
C PHE A 7 -21.37 -23.39 -10.57
N PHE A 8 -20.23 -22.85 -11.02
CA PHE A 8 -19.35 -22.02 -10.16
C PHE A 8 -19.95 -20.66 -9.86
N LEU A 9 -20.63 -20.02 -10.80
CA LEU A 9 -21.35 -18.76 -10.56
C LEU A 9 -22.54 -18.94 -9.61
N LEU A 10 -23.22 -20.09 -9.66
CA LEU A 10 -24.33 -20.42 -8.74
C LEU A 10 -23.80 -20.70 -7.33
N LEU A 11 -22.65 -21.38 -7.17
CA LEU A 11 -22.04 -21.62 -5.86
C LEU A 11 -21.55 -20.31 -5.21
N PHE A 12 -21.07 -19.36 -5.99
CA PHE A 12 -20.66 -18.04 -5.49
C PHE A 12 -21.86 -17.19 -5.06
N SER A 13 -23.00 -17.28 -5.76
CA SER A 13 -24.21 -16.55 -5.38
C SER A 13 -24.88 -17.12 -4.13
N VAL A 14 -24.77 -18.42 -3.86
CA VAL A 14 -25.35 -19.08 -2.66
C VAL A 14 -24.52 -18.79 -1.40
N LEU A 15 -23.20 -18.52 -1.52
CA LEU A 15 -22.35 -18.15 -0.38
C LEU A 15 -22.56 -16.68 0.08
N PHE A 16 -23.20 -15.83 -0.73
CA PHE A 16 -23.50 -14.45 -0.36
C PHE A 16 -24.87 -14.26 0.33
N VAL A 17 -25.69 -15.31 0.47
CA VAL A 17 -27.02 -15.26 1.10
C VAL A 17 -27.04 -16.08 2.39
N SER A 18 -26.16 -15.81 3.32
CA SER A 18 -26.31 -16.30 4.69
C SER A 18 -25.96 -15.19 5.68
N CYS A 19 -26.93 -14.39 5.98
CA CYS A 19 -27.29 -13.73 7.22
C CYS A 19 -27.98 -12.38 7.00
N LYS A 20 -29.27 -12.40 6.73
CA LYS A 20 -30.30 -11.54 7.29
C LYS A 20 -31.67 -11.84 6.64
N SER A 21 -32.52 -12.41 7.47
CA SER A 21 -34.00 -12.39 7.43
C SER A 21 -34.67 -12.26 6.06
N ALA A 22 -35.27 -13.37 5.63
CA ALA A 22 -36.08 -13.55 4.41
C ALA A 22 -37.38 -12.69 4.34
N ARG A 23 -37.57 -11.71 5.19
CA ARG A 23 -38.78 -10.85 5.22
C ARG A 23 -38.64 -9.51 4.45
N ASN A 24 -37.43 -9.12 4.02
CA ASN A 24 -37.23 -7.81 3.36
C ASN A 24 -37.00 -7.89 1.83
N ILE A 25 -36.92 -9.06 1.23
CA ILE A 25 -36.63 -9.20 -0.21
C ILE A 25 -37.90 -8.91 -1.07
N SER A 26 -39.07 -9.21 -0.56
CA SER A 26 -40.35 -8.94 -1.26
C SER A 26 -40.67 -7.43 -1.36
N ALA A 27 -40.30 -6.64 -0.34
CA ALA A 27 -40.56 -5.22 -0.31
C ALA A 27 -39.63 -4.43 -1.26
N THR A 28 -38.37 -4.87 -1.39
CA THR A 28 -37.37 -4.18 -2.23
C THR A 28 -37.60 -4.39 -3.72
N LEU A 29 -38.11 -5.58 -4.11
CA LEU A 29 -38.48 -5.88 -5.50
C LEU A 29 -39.73 -5.11 -5.94
N SER A 30 -40.69 -4.85 -5.06
CA SER A 30 -41.91 -4.09 -5.39
C SER A 30 -41.64 -2.59 -5.53
N VAL A 31 -40.63 -2.04 -4.85
CA VAL A 31 -40.21 -0.63 -4.99
C VAL A 31 -39.44 -0.43 -6.28
N ALA A 32 -38.57 -1.35 -6.66
CA ALA A 32 -37.82 -1.28 -7.90
C ALA A 32 -38.71 -1.35 -9.15
N GLN A 33 -39.76 -2.19 -9.12
CA GLN A 33 -40.70 -2.32 -10.22
C GLN A 33 -41.57 -1.05 -10.37
N LYS A 34 -41.97 -0.40 -9.27
CA LYS A 34 -42.74 0.84 -9.32
C LYS A 34 -41.96 2.04 -9.85
N THR A 35 -40.63 2.05 -9.72
CA THR A 35 -39.77 3.13 -10.19
C THR A 35 -39.50 3.02 -11.71
N LEU A 36 -39.58 1.81 -12.28
CA LEU A 36 -39.45 1.61 -13.73
C LEU A 36 -40.69 2.05 -14.52
N ASP A 37 -41.85 1.95 -13.91
CA ASP A 37 -43.16 2.25 -14.60
C ASP A 37 -43.52 3.74 -14.61
N THR A 38 -42.66 4.61 -14.05
CA THR A 38 -42.95 6.08 -13.96
C THR A 38 -42.03 6.96 -14.82
N ILE A 39 -41.27 6.39 -15.75
CA ILE A 39 -40.48 7.18 -16.69
C ILE A 39 -41.35 7.49 -17.94
N PRO A 40 -41.74 8.73 -18.20
CA PRO A 40 -42.47 9.06 -19.42
C PRO A 40 -41.55 8.99 -20.63
N ASP A 41 -42.00 8.28 -21.66
CA ASP A 41 -41.42 8.32 -22.99
C ASP A 41 -41.61 9.71 -23.59
N SER A 42 -40.51 10.23 -24.16
CA SER A 42 -40.45 11.45 -24.92
C SER A 42 -40.22 12.79 -24.18
N ALA A 43 -38.94 13.16 -24.08
CA ALA A 43 -38.53 14.56 -24.16
C ALA A 43 -37.34 14.70 -25.13
N PRO A 44 -37.32 15.71 -26.02
CA PRO A 44 -36.29 15.87 -27.04
C PRO A 44 -34.95 16.28 -26.39
N VAL A 45 -33.89 15.62 -26.80
CA VAL A 45 -32.51 15.97 -26.43
C VAL A 45 -32.18 17.35 -27.04
N GLN A 46 -32.15 18.37 -26.19
CA GLN A 46 -31.53 19.64 -26.57
C GLN A 46 -30.04 19.49 -26.57
N SER A 47 -29.40 19.76 -27.69
CA SER A 47 -27.96 19.84 -27.86
C SER A 47 -27.39 20.93 -26.92
N VAL A 48 -26.66 20.46 -25.89
CA VAL A 48 -25.84 21.35 -25.06
C VAL A 48 -24.60 21.71 -25.88
N ALA A 49 -24.41 23.01 -26.07
CA ALA A 49 -23.25 23.57 -26.74
C ALA A 49 -21.95 23.08 -26.16
N THR A 50 -21.02 22.75 -27.04
CA THR A 50 -19.63 22.37 -26.75
C THR A 50 -18.99 23.40 -25.83
N ALA A 51 -18.72 23.00 -24.57
CA ALA A 51 -17.87 23.76 -23.69
C ALA A 51 -16.41 23.64 -24.19
N ASP A 52 -15.75 24.78 -24.20
CA ASP A 52 -14.38 24.97 -24.65
C ASP A 52 -13.43 23.92 -24.10
N ALA A 53 -12.64 23.35 -25.00
CA ALA A 53 -11.55 22.46 -24.70
C ALA A 53 -10.54 23.17 -23.75
N VAL A 54 -10.51 22.79 -22.51
CA VAL A 54 -9.42 23.13 -21.60
C VAL A 54 -8.15 22.55 -22.23
N LYS A 55 -7.31 23.42 -22.79
CA LYS A 55 -5.98 23.06 -23.28
C LYS A 55 -5.21 22.43 -22.14
N GLU A 56 -4.86 21.15 -22.26
CA GLU A 56 -3.81 20.53 -21.47
C GLU A 56 -2.57 21.43 -21.51
N PRO A 57 -1.91 21.69 -20.37
CA PRO A 57 -0.64 22.38 -20.39
C PRO A 57 0.36 21.50 -21.14
N GLN A 58 0.76 21.93 -22.33
CA GLN A 58 1.89 21.33 -23.04
C GLN A 58 3.14 21.56 -22.21
N ILE A 59 3.61 20.50 -21.54
CA ILE A 59 4.94 20.47 -20.93
C ILE A 59 5.95 20.37 -22.07
N THR A 60 6.31 21.51 -22.65
CA THR A 60 7.46 21.63 -23.54
C THR A 60 8.68 21.83 -22.66
N GLY A 61 9.35 20.73 -22.37
CA GLY A 61 10.60 20.74 -21.63
C GLY A 61 11.17 19.32 -21.67
N LYS A 62 11.68 18.89 -22.82
CA LYS A 62 12.64 17.80 -22.87
C LYS A 62 13.94 18.33 -22.27
N ALA A 63 14.11 18.19 -20.97
CA ALA A 63 15.41 17.99 -20.41
C ALA A 63 15.60 16.46 -20.41
N ASP A 64 16.45 15.95 -21.31
CA ASP A 64 17.04 14.62 -21.20
C ASP A 64 18.00 14.62 -19.99
N VAL A 65 17.47 14.77 -18.81
CA VAL A 65 18.16 14.35 -17.60
C VAL A 65 18.00 12.84 -17.56
N ALA A 66 19.08 12.12 -17.89
CA ALA A 66 19.13 10.68 -17.70
C ALA A 66 18.80 10.44 -16.21
N ILE A 67 17.60 9.92 -15.94
CA ILE A 67 17.23 9.49 -14.58
C ILE A 67 18.21 8.36 -14.27
N PRO A 68 18.98 8.44 -13.17
CA PRO A 68 19.90 7.37 -12.79
C PRO A 68 19.06 6.09 -12.65
N SER A 69 19.39 5.08 -13.41
CA SER A 69 18.67 3.80 -13.33
C SER A 69 19.15 3.05 -12.11
N ALA A 70 18.25 2.80 -11.16
CA ALA A 70 18.53 1.87 -10.07
C ALA A 70 18.78 0.46 -10.64
N ASP A 71 19.78 -0.25 -10.12
CA ASP A 71 19.94 -1.68 -10.32
C ASP A 71 19.28 -2.41 -9.15
N ILE A 72 18.28 -3.24 -9.45
CA ILE A 72 17.44 -3.87 -8.42
C ILE A 72 17.38 -5.36 -8.66
N THR A 73 17.95 -6.15 -7.73
CA THR A 73 17.79 -7.58 -7.71
C THR A 73 16.78 -8.03 -6.67
N ARG A 74 16.17 -9.21 -6.87
CA ARG A 74 15.13 -9.73 -6.00
C ARG A 74 15.34 -11.20 -5.69
N SER A 75 15.21 -11.57 -4.42
CA SER A 75 15.16 -12.97 -3.98
C SER A 75 14.04 -13.20 -2.95
N ILE A 76 13.63 -14.45 -2.74
CA ILE A 76 12.53 -14.82 -1.84
C ILE A 76 13.01 -15.99 -0.96
N LYS A 77 12.72 -15.88 0.35
CA LYS A 77 12.92 -16.95 1.32
C LYS A 77 11.59 -17.25 2.02
N ASN A 78 11.09 -18.48 1.85
CA ASN A 78 9.95 -18.96 2.63
C ASN A 78 10.36 -19.17 4.08
N VAL A 79 9.47 -18.87 5.02
CA VAL A 79 9.72 -18.99 6.46
C VAL A 79 8.61 -19.82 7.12
N ASN A 80 8.96 -20.52 8.18
CA ASN A 80 7.98 -21.21 9.01
C ASN A 80 7.58 -20.29 10.17
N ASN A 81 6.57 -19.45 9.93
CA ASN A 81 6.15 -18.41 10.85
C ASN A 81 4.61 -18.26 10.77
N LYS A 82 3.94 -18.06 11.92
CA LYS A 82 2.47 -17.99 11.98
C LYS A 82 1.92 -16.67 11.44
N GLY A 83 2.72 -15.61 11.38
CA GLY A 83 2.30 -14.29 10.89
C GLY A 83 2.75 -13.99 9.48
N VAL A 84 3.79 -14.70 8.98
CA VAL A 84 4.44 -14.41 7.70
C VAL A 84 4.81 -15.70 6.99
N GLU A 85 4.53 -15.78 5.69
CA GLU A 85 4.86 -16.96 4.87
C GLU A 85 6.24 -16.83 4.20
N ARG A 86 6.69 -15.59 3.91
CA ARG A 86 7.97 -15.36 3.23
C ARG A 86 8.60 -14.02 3.58
N VAL A 87 9.91 -13.92 3.35
CA VAL A 87 10.66 -12.67 3.29
C VAL A 87 11.11 -12.45 1.84
N VAL A 88 10.81 -11.27 1.31
CA VAL A 88 11.24 -10.85 -0.04
C VAL A 88 12.40 -9.88 0.14
N TYR A 89 13.54 -10.19 -0.46
CA TYR A 89 14.75 -9.37 -0.39
C TYR A 89 14.93 -8.62 -1.71
N TYR A 90 15.28 -7.35 -1.58
CA TYR A 90 15.72 -6.50 -2.68
C TYR A 90 17.10 -5.93 -2.36
N ASP A 91 18.07 -6.12 -3.25
CA ASP A 91 19.29 -5.33 -3.26
C ASP A 91 19.06 -4.17 -4.22
N PHE A 92 19.09 -2.95 -3.67
CA PHE A 92 18.74 -1.72 -4.38
C PHE A 92 19.98 -0.83 -4.49
N SER A 93 20.55 -0.75 -5.70
CA SER A 93 21.72 0.05 -5.99
C SER A 93 21.32 1.34 -6.69
N HIS A 94 21.75 2.49 -6.16
CA HIS A 94 21.45 3.80 -6.74
C HIS A 94 22.63 4.77 -6.56
N PRO A 95 22.92 5.64 -7.53
CA PRO A 95 24.05 6.60 -7.43
C PRO A 95 23.89 7.62 -6.29
N ASP A 96 22.66 7.96 -5.90
CA ASP A 96 22.40 8.92 -4.84
C ASP A 96 22.41 8.30 -3.42
N VAL A 97 22.53 6.95 -3.30
CA VAL A 97 22.77 6.32 -2.00
C VAL A 97 24.13 6.78 -1.47
N PRO A 98 24.18 7.46 -0.29
CA PRO A 98 25.44 7.91 0.27
C PRO A 98 26.31 6.72 0.74
N GLU A 99 27.64 6.88 0.69
CA GLU A 99 28.59 5.83 1.07
C GLU A 99 28.36 5.30 2.50
N SER A 100 27.95 6.16 3.44
CA SER A 100 27.67 5.75 4.82
C SER A 100 26.43 4.87 4.94
N PHE A 101 25.58 4.81 3.90
CA PHE A 101 24.41 3.94 3.83
C PHE A 101 24.62 2.69 2.98
N GLU A 102 25.87 2.41 2.56
CA GLU A 102 26.20 1.11 1.96
C GLU A 102 25.83 -0.04 2.91
N GLY A 103 25.07 -1.00 2.39
CA GLY A 103 24.57 -2.14 3.17
C GLY A 103 23.44 -1.79 4.15
N PHE A 104 22.84 -0.59 4.09
CA PHE A 104 21.75 -0.18 4.98
C PHE A 104 20.49 -1.02 4.75
N ARG A 105 19.94 -1.58 5.82
CA ARG A 105 18.86 -2.57 5.76
C ARG A 105 17.54 -1.99 6.22
N ILE A 106 16.56 -2.02 5.34
CA ILE A 106 15.21 -1.54 5.57
C ILE A 106 14.27 -2.73 5.65
N ALA A 107 13.53 -2.87 6.75
CA ALA A 107 12.36 -3.74 6.78
C ALA A 107 11.12 -2.91 6.43
N PHE A 108 10.29 -3.42 5.53
CA PHE A 108 9.00 -2.82 5.19
C PHE A 108 7.87 -3.83 5.39
N ILE A 109 6.87 -3.43 6.16
CA ILE A 109 5.64 -4.17 6.44
C ILE A 109 4.42 -3.28 6.20
N SER A 110 3.31 -3.85 5.79
CA SER A 110 2.06 -3.11 5.55
C SER A 110 0.85 -4.04 5.71
N ASP A 111 -0.33 -3.44 5.80
CA ASP A 111 -1.60 -4.17 5.78
C ASP A 111 -1.62 -5.30 6.83
N LEU A 112 -1.30 -4.93 8.05
CA LEU A 112 -1.29 -5.89 9.17
C LEU A 112 -2.69 -6.38 9.47
N HIS A 113 -3.71 -5.48 9.36
CA HIS A 113 -5.10 -5.80 9.67
C HIS A 113 -5.19 -6.71 10.90
N TYR A 114 -4.48 -6.32 11.98
CA TYR A 114 -4.38 -7.12 13.18
C TYR A 114 -5.77 -7.46 13.73
N GLU A 115 -5.96 -8.72 14.05
CA GLU A 115 -7.22 -9.39 14.37
C GLU A 115 -8.09 -9.80 13.15
N SER A 116 -7.54 -9.68 11.91
CA SER A 116 -8.07 -10.42 10.76
C SER A 116 -7.51 -11.86 10.72
N LEU A 117 -6.69 -12.18 9.74
CA LEU A 117 -5.94 -13.45 9.70
C LEU A 117 -4.74 -13.42 10.67
N LEU A 118 -4.09 -12.26 10.81
CA LEU A 118 -3.01 -12.04 11.75
C LEU A 118 -3.56 -11.95 13.17
N LYS A 119 -3.36 -12.99 13.98
CA LYS A 119 -3.74 -13.06 15.39
C LYS A 119 -2.53 -12.84 16.30
N GLU A 120 -2.76 -12.80 17.63
CA GLU A 120 -1.73 -12.50 18.62
C GLU A 120 -0.46 -13.36 18.49
N GLU A 121 -0.59 -14.67 18.27
CA GLU A 121 0.58 -15.54 18.08
C GLU A 121 1.33 -15.20 16.78
N GLY A 122 0.61 -14.92 15.70
CA GLY A 122 1.21 -14.50 14.44
C GLY A 122 1.91 -13.16 14.57
N LEU A 123 1.36 -12.21 15.32
CA LEU A 123 2.00 -10.92 15.60
C LEU A 123 3.30 -11.10 16.40
N LYS A 124 3.30 -11.96 17.41
CA LYS A 124 4.52 -12.27 18.19
C LYS A 124 5.59 -12.94 17.33
N ASP A 125 5.17 -13.83 16.42
CA ASP A 125 6.08 -14.48 15.48
C ASP A 125 6.65 -13.50 14.46
N LEU A 126 5.82 -12.59 13.93
CA LEU A 126 6.24 -11.49 13.06
C LEU A 126 7.32 -10.63 13.74
N VAL A 127 7.06 -10.21 14.99
CA VAL A 127 8.00 -9.37 15.75
C VAL A 127 9.33 -10.10 16.01
N ARG A 128 9.28 -11.39 16.38
CA ARG A 128 10.51 -12.20 16.52
C ARG A 128 11.31 -12.23 15.22
N LEU A 129 10.65 -12.48 14.09
CA LEU A 129 11.31 -12.50 12.79
C LEU A 129 11.91 -11.14 12.42
N LEU A 130 11.21 -10.04 12.68
CA LEU A 130 11.76 -8.68 12.48
C LEU A 130 13.00 -8.43 13.31
N ILE A 131 13.03 -8.87 14.58
CA ILE A 131 14.21 -8.78 15.46
C ILE A 131 15.37 -9.63 14.90
N GLU A 132 15.10 -10.84 14.44
CA GLU A 132 16.10 -11.75 13.84
C GLU A 132 16.68 -11.19 12.52
N LEU A 133 15.85 -10.51 11.74
CA LEU A 133 16.25 -9.87 10.48
C LEU A 133 17.17 -8.66 10.69
N LYS A 134 17.21 -8.07 11.89
CA LYS A 134 18.09 -6.94 12.26
C LYS A 134 18.07 -5.79 11.24
N PRO A 135 16.94 -5.18 10.95
CA PRO A 135 16.88 -4.01 10.09
C PRO A 135 17.52 -2.80 10.79
N ASP A 136 18.09 -1.88 10.02
CA ASP A 136 18.53 -0.58 10.52
C ASP A 136 17.34 0.36 10.76
N ILE A 137 16.25 0.18 10.00
CA ILE A 137 14.99 0.92 10.12
C ILE A 137 13.81 0.01 9.82
N LEU A 138 12.69 0.23 10.50
CA LEU A 138 11.39 -0.40 10.19
C LEU A 138 10.45 0.64 9.61
N LEU A 139 9.96 0.40 8.40
CA LEU A 139 8.97 1.21 7.70
C LEU A 139 7.63 0.48 7.66
N MET A 140 6.53 1.21 7.92
CA MET A 140 5.19 0.65 7.99
C MET A 140 4.24 1.38 7.06
N GLY A 141 3.53 0.63 6.21
CA GLY A 141 2.73 1.13 5.09
C GLY A 141 1.25 1.37 5.38
N GLY A 142 0.79 1.29 6.62
CA GLY A 142 -0.62 1.53 6.99
C GLY A 142 -1.50 0.28 7.00
N ASP A 143 -2.79 0.49 7.28
CA ASP A 143 -3.82 -0.53 7.48
C ASP A 143 -3.46 -1.51 8.60
N TYR A 144 -3.41 -0.96 9.85
CA TYR A 144 -2.79 -1.63 10.98
C TYR A 144 -3.69 -2.65 11.68
N GLN A 145 -5.00 -2.37 11.83
CA GLN A 145 -5.85 -3.15 12.75
C GLN A 145 -7.32 -3.21 12.32
N GLU A 146 -8.10 -4.14 12.90
CA GLU A 146 -9.51 -4.36 12.63
C GLU A 146 -10.44 -3.87 13.80
N GLY A 147 -9.98 -2.90 14.60
CA GLY A 147 -10.76 -2.28 15.67
C GLY A 147 -9.92 -1.50 16.67
N CYS A 148 -10.42 -0.37 17.19
CA CYS A 148 -9.64 0.56 18.00
C CYS A 148 -9.10 -0.06 19.29
N GLN A 149 -9.77 -1.07 19.83
CA GLN A 149 -9.30 -1.81 21.00
C GLN A 149 -7.98 -2.58 20.73
N PHE A 150 -7.63 -2.80 19.48
CA PHE A 150 -6.42 -3.53 19.09
C PHE A 150 -5.23 -2.63 18.80
N VAL A 151 -5.41 -1.32 18.73
CA VAL A 151 -4.34 -0.34 18.46
C VAL A 151 -3.21 -0.47 19.48
N LYS A 152 -3.54 -0.36 20.77
CA LYS A 152 -2.52 -0.42 21.83
C LYS A 152 -1.82 -1.78 21.94
N PRO A 153 -2.50 -2.93 21.92
CA PRO A 153 -1.85 -4.25 21.90
C PRO A 153 -0.90 -4.42 20.72
N LEU A 154 -1.32 -4.01 19.51
CA LEU A 154 -0.50 -4.09 18.31
C LEU A 154 0.81 -3.32 18.44
N PHE A 155 0.72 -1.99 18.70
CA PHE A 155 1.91 -1.14 18.74
C PHE A 155 2.80 -1.43 19.94
N LYS A 156 2.24 -1.92 21.06
CA LYS A 156 3.04 -2.44 22.18
C LYS A 156 3.94 -3.62 21.75
N GLU A 157 3.42 -4.52 20.92
CA GLU A 157 4.20 -5.65 20.45
C GLU A 157 5.23 -5.23 19.39
N ILE A 158 4.83 -4.38 18.42
CA ILE A 158 5.73 -3.82 17.40
C ILE A 158 6.88 -3.01 18.04
N ALA A 159 6.62 -2.29 19.12
CA ALA A 159 7.64 -1.52 19.85
C ALA A 159 8.80 -2.35 20.40
N ARG A 160 8.69 -3.68 20.44
CA ARG A 160 9.80 -4.60 20.82
C ARG A 160 10.87 -4.72 19.74
N VAL A 161 10.55 -4.30 18.51
CA VAL A 161 11.55 -4.14 17.45
C VAL A 161 12.26 -2.81 17.70
N HIS A 162 13.58 -2.85 17.90
CA HIS A 162 14.39 -1.67 18.20
C HIS A 162 15.42 -1.43 17.09
N PRO A 163 15.00 -1.03 15.89
CA PRO A 163 15.94 -0.73 14.82
C PRO A 163 16.71 0.58 15.17
N PRO A 164 18.02 0.66 14.88
CA PRO A 164 18.86 1.80 15.26
C PRO A 164 18.37 3.15 14.75
N MET A 165 17.72 3.18 13.59
CA MET A 165 17.18 4.40 12.96
C MET A 165 15.68 4.60 13.20
N GLY A 166 15.07 3.81 14.11
CA GLY A 166 13.68 3.98 14.53
C GLY A 166 12.65 3.27 13.64
N ILE A 167 11.38 3.51 13.98
CA ILE A 167 10.21 2.97 13.31
C ILE A 167 9.40 4.14 12.74
N TYR A 168 9.12 4.10 11.45
CA TYR A 168 8.35 5.12 10.74
C TYR A 168 7.13 4.50 10.07
N GLY A 169 6.03 5.24 10.02
CA GLY A 169 4.84 4.74 9.35
C GLY A 169 3.98 5.83 8.72
N VAL A 170 3.26 5.43 7.69
CA VAL A 170 2.12 6.16 7.14
C VAL A 170 0.83 5.45 7.54
N LEU A 171 -0.32 6.09 7.39
CA LEU A 171 -1.61 5.49 7.65
C LEU A 171 -2.28 5.03 6.36
N GLY A 172 -3.05 3.94 6.45
CA GLY A 172 -3.86 3.44 5.36
C GLY A 172 -5.31 3.90 5.45
N ASN A 173 -6.12 3.54 4.46
CA ASN A 173 -7.51 3.98 4.39
C ASN A 173 -8.36 3.48 5.56
N ASN A 174 -8.13 2.25 6.04
CA ASN A 174 -8.87 1.74 7.20
C ASN A 174 -8.50 2.47 8.49
N ASP A 175 -7.26 2.95 8.61
CA ASP A 175 -6.79 3.71 9.76
C ASP A 175 -7.47 5.09 9.84
N TYR A 176 -7.68 5.76 8.68
CA TYR A 176 -8.42 7.03 8.58
C TYR A 176 -9.92 6.86 8.81
N GLU A 177 -10.52 5.78 8.32
CA GLU A 177 -11.92 5.48 8.57
C GLU A 177 -12.19 5.22 10.05
N ARG A 178 -11.20 4.68 10.78
CA ARG A 178 -11.33 4.26 12.18
C ARG A 178 -10.03 4.45 12.94
N CYS A 179 -10.14 5.06 14.10
CA CYS A 179 -9.06 5.08 15.09
C CYS A 179 -7.83 5.93 14.74
N HIS A 180 -7.91 6.84 13.76
CA HIS A 180 -6.79 7.70 13.35
C HIS A 180 -6.02 8.29 14.54
N ASP A 181 -6.70 9.03 15.41
CA ASP A 181 -6.09 9.72 16.56
C ASP A 181 -5.51 8.74 17.60
N ASP A 182 -6.16 7.59 17.78
CA ASP A 182 -5.66 6.54 18.69
C ASP A 182 -4.39 5.90 18.14
N ILE A 183 -4.32 5.68 16.82
CA ILE A 183 -3.14 5.13 16.14
C ILE A 183 -1.98 6.11 16.24
N VAL A 184 -2.16 7.36 15.81
CA VAL A 184 -1.11 8.40 15.85
C VAL A 184 -0.56 8.55 17.24
N ARG A 185 -1.44 8.81 18.23
CA ARG A 185 -1.07 8.97 19.63
C ARG A 185 -0.32 7.74 20.18
N THR A 186 -0.79 6.53 19.85
CA THR A 186 -0.17 5.30 20.37
C THR A 186 1.19 5.05 19.74
N MET A 187 1.34 5.26 18.43
CA MET A 187 2.63 5.18 17.75
C MET A 187 3.65 6.13 18.38
N GLU A 188 3.27 7.40 18.55
CA GLU A 188 4.13 8.42 19.17
C GLU A 188 4.49 8.08 20.63
N GLN A 189 3.55 7.56 21.41
CA GLN A 189 3.81 7.11 22.79
C GLN A 189 4.84 5.99 22.87
N TYR A 190 4.94 5.15 21.84
CA TYR A 190 5.97 4.11 21.72
C TYR A 190 7.23 4.55 20.97
N GLY A 191 7.39 5.86 20.71
CA GLY A 191 8.56 6.41 20.03
C GLY A 191 8.64 6.11 18.54
N MET A 192 7.50 5.82 17.90
CA MET A 192 7.40 5.63 16.46
C MET A 192 7.04 6.97 15.79
N HIS A 193 7.50 7.18 14.57
CA HIS A 193 7.29 8.41 13.80
C HIS A 193 6.16 8.24 12.79
N VAL A 194 5.13 9.07 12.88
CA VAL A 194 4.03 9.11 11.91
C VAL A 194 4.29 10.18 10.86
N LEU A 195 4.33 9.76 9.59
CA LEU A 195 4.62 10.64 8.46
C LEU A 195 3.33 10.95 7.67
N GLU A 196 2.56 11.92 8.18
CA GLU A 196 1.41 12.45 7.47
C GLU A 196 1.83 13.71 6.69
N HIS A 197 2.12 13.56 5.42
CA HIS A 197 2.62 14.63 4.54
C HIS A 197 3.87 15.31 5.11
N LYS A 198 4.78 14.51 5.64
CA LYS A 198 6.01 14.94 6.31
C LYS A 198 7.23 14.24 5.76
N THR A 199 8.37 14.86 5.96
CA THR A 199 9.68 14.26 5.71
C THR A 199 10.47 14.20 7.01
N ASP A 200 11.35 13.22 7.14
CA ASP A 200 12.35 13.14 8.17
C ASP A 200 13.71 12.77 7.57
N THR A 201 14.78 13.13 8.24
CA THR A 201 16.14 12.98 7.75
C THR A 201 16.91 12.02 8.63
N LEU A 202 17.29 10.89 8.07
CA LEU A 202 18.18 9.92 8.72
C LEU A 202 19.64 10.31 8.49
N ARG A 203 20.40 10.46 9.58
CA ARG A 203 21.81 10.86 9.53
C ARG A 203 22.74 9.74 10.00
N LYS A 204 23.76 9.46 9.23
CA LYS A 204 24.80 8.47 9.55
C LYS A 204 26.16 8.96 9.06
N ASN A 205 27.14 9.08 9.96
CA ASN A 205 28.50 9.50 9.63
C ASN A 205 28.59 10.78 8.77
N GLY A 206 27.77 11.79 9.11
CA GLY A 206 27.76 13.10 8.42
C GLY A 206 27.03 13.13 7.06
N GLN A 207 26.52 11.99 6.59
CA GLN A 207 25.67 11.89 5.39
C GLN A 207 24.21 11.63 5.77
N GLN A 208 23.31 11.77 4.81
CA GLN A 208 21.86 11.64 5.06
C GLN A 208 21.11 10.96 3.93
N ILE A 209 19.99 10.34 4.30
CA ILE A 209 18.90 9.97 3.40
C ILE A 209 17.60 10.53 3.96
N ILE A 210 16.57 10.66 3.12
CA ILE A 210 15.30 11.24 3.52
C ILE A 210 14.20 10.18 3.43
N ILE A 211 13.38 10.10 4.48
CA ILE A 211 12.14 9.34 4.49
C ILE A 211 10.99 10.34 4.38
N ALA A 212 10.17 10.22 3.35
CA ALA A 212 8.96 10.99 3.14
C ALA A 212 7.73 10.09 3.32
N GLY A 213 6.67 10.62 3.89
CA GLY A 213 5.40 9.91 3.97
C GLY A 213 4.24 10.81 3.56
N VAL A 214 3.22 10.21 2.96
CA VAL A 214 2.03 10.94 2.53
C VAL A 214 0.85 10.60 3.42
N ARG A 215 -0.04 11.55 3.53
CA ARG A 215 -1.34 11.37 4.14
C ARG A 215 -2.25 10.59 3.20
N ASP A 216 -3.40 10.18 3.69
CA ASP A 216 -4.43 9.41 3.01
C ASP A 216 -4.45 9.57 1.49
N PRO A 217 -4.50 8.44 0.76
CA PRO A 217 -4.58 8.43 -0.69
C PRO A 217 -5.86 9.06 -1.28
N PHE A 218 -6.88 9.31 -0.48
CA PHE A 218 -8.15 9.87 -0.96
C PHE A 218 -8.17 11.39 -1.06
N ASP A 219 -7.25 12.09 -0.38
CA ASP A 219 -7.11 13.55 -0.45
C ASP A 219 -6.15 13.99 -1.57
N ARG A 220 -6.39 13.49 -2.78
CA ARG A 220 -5.47 13.67 -3.93
C ARG A 220 -5.64 15.00 -4.65
N ALA A 221 -6.80 15.64 -4.52
CA ALA A 221 -7.20 16.70 -5.44
C ALA A 221 -6.36 17.98 -5.32
N ASN A 222 -5.65 18.20 -4.20
CA ASN A 222 -4.89 19.42 -3.95
C ASN A 222 -3.49 19.17 -3.33
N MET A 223 -3.03 17.94 -3.27
CA MET A 223 -1.80 17.61 -2.57
C MET A 223 -0.59 17.57 -3.50
N LYS A 224 0.40 18.36 -3.18
CA LYS A 224 1.75 18.25 -3.77
C LYS A 224 2.53 17.23 -2.92
N SER A 225 3.21 16.28 -3.58
CA SER A 225 4.09 15.37 -2.84
C SER A 225 5.09 16.15 -1.97
N PRO A 226 5.34 15.71 -0.73
CA PRO A 226 6.36 16.33 0.13
C PRO A 226 7.77 16.23 -0.47
N THR A 227 7.99 15.31 -1.43
CA THR A 227 9.29 15.12 -2.10
C THR A 227 9.62 16.24 -3.08
N LEU A 228 8.64 17.00 -3.58
CA LEU A 228 8.87 18.06 -4.57
C LEU A 228 9.76 19.21 -4.08
N ALA A 229 9.81 19.43 -2.75
CA ALA A 229 10.63 20.47 -2.13
C ALA A 229 12.05 19.98 -1.78
N LEU A 230 12.34 18.70 -1.99
CA LEU A 230 13.65 18.10 -1.67
C LEU A 230 14.64 18.32 -2.79
N SER A 231 15.92 18.19 -2.43
CA SER A 231 17.00 18.25 -3.42
C SER A 231 17.03 17.02 -4.30
N PRO A 232 17.22 17.12 -5.61
CA PRO A 232 17.40 15.98 -6.48
C PRO A 232 18.70 15.20 -6.25
N GLN A 233 19.58 15.66 -5.37
CA GLN A 233 20.80 14.98 -4.94
C GLN A 233 20.63 14.19 -3.64
N ASP A 234 19.52 14.38 -2.92
CA ASP A 234 19.21 13.58 -1.73
C ASP A 234 18.64 12.22 -2.17
N PHE A 235 19.05 11.13 -1.51
CA PHE A 235 18.39 9.85 -1.66
C PHE A 235 17.10 9.85 -0.85
N VAL A 236 15.97 9.69 -1.53
CA VAL A 236 14.62 9.84 -0.96
C VAL A 236 13.82 8.55 -1.06
N ILE A 237 13.34 8.05 0.08
CA ILE A 237 12.37 6.95 0.16
C ILE A 237 11.00 7.53 0.47
N LEU A 238 10.01 7.27 -0.39
CA LEU A 238 8.64 7.72 -0.24
C LEU A 238 7.75 6.57 0.23
N LEU A 239 7.14 6.73 1.41
CA LEU A 239 6.09 5.84 1.90
C LEU A 239 4.72 6.32 1.43
N VAL A 240 3.98 5.46 0.79
CA VAL A 240 2.58 5.65 0.43
C VAL A 240 1.79 4.42 0.85
N HIS A 241 0.54 4.56 1.30
CA HIS A 241 -0.28 3.37 1.52
C HIS A 241 -0.74 2.80 0.18
N THR A 242 -1.39 3.61 -0.66
CA THR A 242 -1.93 3.20 -1.96
C THR A 242 -0.92 3.42 -3.09
N PRO A 243 -0.56 2.38 -3.85
CA PRO A 243 0.45 2.49 -4.92
C PRO A 243 0.05 3.42 -6.05
N ASP A 244 -1.25 3.66 -6.26
CA ASP A 244 -1.78 4.56 -7.27
C ASP A 244 -1.29 6.01 -7.08
N TYR A 245 -0.93 6.39 -5.85
CA TYR A 245 -0.44 7.74 -5.53
C TYR A 245 0.75 8.15 -6.41
N VAL A 246 1.69 7.24 -6.65
CA VAL A 246 2.91 7.59 -7.41
C VAL A 246 2.67 7.80 -8.90
N GLU A 247 1.51 7.41 -9.41
CA GLU A 247 1.08 7.69 -10.78
C GLU A 247 0.21 8.95 -10.85
N ASP A 248 -0.67 9.13 -9.85
CA ASP A 248 -1.66 10.22 -9.81
C ASP A 248 -1.05 11.56 -9.40
N VAL A 249 -0.01 11.53 -8.58
CA VAL A 249 0.65 12.70 -8.00
C VAL A 249 2.09 12.76 -8.48
N CYS A 250 2.56 13.93 -8.85
CA CYS A 250 3.96 14.14 -9.20
C CYS A 250 4.85 13.86 -7.97
N VAL A 251 5.71 12.84 -8.07
CA VAL A 251 6.62 12.40 -7.00
C VAL A 251 8.09 12.60 -7.40
N ASN A 252 8.38 13.66 -8.15
CA ASN A 252 9.77 14.01 -8.48
C ASN A 252 10.63 14.07 -7.22
N ASN A 253 11.93 13.84 -7.37
CA ASN A 253 12.89 13.71 -6.27
C ASN A 253 12.54 12.56 -5.30
N THR A 254 12.08 11.43 -5.87
CA THR A 254 11.87 10.15 -5.17
C THR A 254 12.66 9.07 -5.87
N ASP A 255 13.55 8.40 -5.15
CA ASP A 255 14.41 7.34 -5.69
C ASP A 255 13.82 5.96 -5.49
N LEU A 256 13.02 5.78 -4.45
CA LEU A 256 12.30 4.56 -4.15
C LEU A 256 10.98 4.86 -3.47
N ALA A 257 9.87 4.34 -4.01
CA ALA A 257 8.58 4.34 -3.34
C ALA A 257 8.24 2.97 -2.78
N LEU A 258 7.56 2.94 -1.62
CA LEU A 258 7.09 1.71 -0.97
C LEU A 258 5.59 1.81 -0.72
N ALA A 259 4.83 0.78 -1.10
CA ALA A 259 3.37 0.76 -0.98
C ALA A 259 2.81 -0.59 -0.52
N GLY A 260 1.61 -0.56 0.07
CA GLY A 260 0.78 -1.71 0.43
C GLY A 260 -0.55 -1.72 -0.31
N HIS A 261 -1.67 -1.80 0.44
CA HIS A 261 -3.06 -1.64 0.04
C HIS A 261 -3.63 -2.75 -0.85
N THR A 262 -2.87 -3.25 -1.81
CA THR A 262 -3.38 -4.18 -2.83
C THR A 262 -3.51 -5.61 -2.34
N HIS A 263 -2.88 -5.94 -1.21
CA HIS A 263 -2.77 -7.30 -0.67
C HIS A 263 -2.21 -8.34 -1.68
N GLY A 264 -1.54 -7.87 -2.75
CA GLY A 264 -1.20 -8.72 -3.88
C GLY A 264 -2.41 -9.35 -4.56
N GLY A 265 -3.61 -8.73 -4.40
CA GLY A 265 -4.89 -9.25 -4.82
C GLY A 265 -5.51 -10.28 -3.87
N GLN A 266 -4.88 -10.56 -2.73
CA GLN A 266 -5.29 -11.46 -1.64
C GLN A 266 -5.67 -12.89 -2.08
N VAL A 267 -6.52 -13.04 -3.12
CA VAL A 267 -6.89 -14.31 -3.74
C VAL A 267 -6.51 -14.28 -5.22
N ARG A 268 -5.52 -15.09 -5.58
CA ARG A 268 -5.07 -15.29 -6.97
C ARG A 268 -5.08 -16.77 -7.29
N MET A 269 -5.82 -17.16 -8.29
CA MET A 269 -5.94 -18.55 -8.72
C MET A 269 -5.90 -18.65 -10.24
N LEU A 270 -5.04 -19.54 -10.78
CA LEU A 270 -4.88 -19.77 -12.21
C LEU A 270 -4.64 -18.48 -13.04
N GLY A 271 -3.88 -17.53 -12.50
CA GLY A 271 -3.59 -16.25 -13.17
C GLY A 271 -4.72 -15.21 -13.10
N VAL A 272 -5.84 -15.55 -12.46
CA VAL A 272 -6.96 -14.64 -12.24
C VAL A 272 -6.87 -14.01 -10.86
N THR A 273 -7.06 -12.70 -10.79
CA THR A 273 -7.16 -11.91 -9.57
C THR A 273 -8.53 -11.22 -9.57
N PRO A 274 -9.51 -11.75 -8.81
CA PRO A 274 -10.89 -11.24 -8.85
C PRO A 274 -11.04 -9.80 -8.37
N VAL A 275 -10.21 -9.39 -7.41
CA VAL A 275 -10.24 -8.05 -6.83
C VAL A 275 -8.90 -7.38 -7.09
N LEU A 276 -8.94 -6.22 -7.71
CA LEU A 276 -7.79 -5.34 -7.96
C LEU A 276 -8.05 -4.01 -7.26
N ASN A 277 -7.35 -3.77 -6.17
CA ASN A 277 -7.47 -2.54 -5.38
C ASN A 277 -6.55 -1.41 -5.92
N SER A 278 -6.35 -1.37 -7.23
CA SER A 278 -5.60 -0.33 -7.92
C SER A 278 -6.33 0.01 -9.23
N ARG A 279 -6.42 1.30 -9.56
CA ARG A 279 -6.95 1.78 -10.84
C ARG A 279 -6.07 1.36 -12.02
N TYR A 280 -4.80 1.11 -11.74
CA TYR A 280 -3.80 0.66 -12.72
C TYR A 280 -3.73 -0.86 -12.80
N GLY A 281 -4.65 -1.57 -12.16
CA GLY A 281 -4.85 -3.00 -12.24
C GLY A 281 -3.62 -3.79 -11.83
N LYS A 282 -3.18 -4.71 -12.69
CA LYS A 282 -2.04 -5.60 -12.38
C LYS A 282 -0.69 -4.88 -12.36
N ARG A 283 -0.57 -3.67 -12.89
CA ARG A 283 0.69 -2.91 -12.92
C ARG A 283 1.22 -2.66 -11.51
N PHE A 284 0.35 -2.33 -10.57
CA PHE A 284 0.69 -2.01 -9.18
C PHE A 284 0.18 -3.07 -8.19
N LEU A 285 0.09 -4.32 -8.64
CA LEU A 285 -0.50 -5.37 -7.81
C LEU A 285 0.47 -5.87 -6.74
N THR A 286 1.72 -6.14 -7.06
CA THR A 286 2.73 -6.71 -6.16
C THR A 286 4.14 -6.65 -6.76
N GLY A 287 5.14 -6.55 -5.89
CA GLY A 287 6.55 -6.60 -6.28
C GLY A 287 7.06 -5.28 -6.84
N LEU A 288 8.13 -5.35 -7.61
CA LEU A 288 8.74 -4.18 -8.23
C LEU A 288 7.91 -3.73 -9.44
N ALA A 289 7.56 -2.46 -9.44
CA ALA A 289 6.87 -1.76 -10.52
C ALA A 289 7.53 -0.40 -10.77
N TYR A 290 7.08 0.31 -11.78
CA TYR A 290 7.54 1.66 -12.10
C TYR A 290 6.34 2.52 -12.47
N ASN A 291 6.33 3.77 -12.02
CA ASN A 291 5.36 4.75 -12.51
C ASN A 291 5.70 5.18 -13.96
N SER A 292 4.88 6.03 -14.56
CA SER A 292 5.11 6.52 -15.93
C SER A 292 6.37 7.37 -16.08
N PHE A 293 6.89 7.92 -14.97
CA PHE A 293 8.13 8.70 -14.90
C PHE A 293 9.34 7.87 -14.46
N ARG A 294 9.19 6.53 -14.42
CA ARG A 294 10.23 5.55 -14.08
C ARG A 294 10.69 5.55 -12.62
N THR A 295 9.95 6.17 -11.71
CA THR A 295 10.21 6.01 -10.27
C THR A 295 9.98 4.56 -9.87
N PRO A 296 10.97 3.86 -9.26
CA PRO A 296 10.80 2.51 -8.76
C PRO A 296 9.80 2.48 -7.60
N LEU A 297 8.91 1.49 -7.63
CA LEU A 297 7.89 1.26 -6.61
C LEU A 297 7.90 -0.20 -6.20
N ILE A 298 8.08 -0.50 -4.93
CA ILE A 298 7.91 -1.84 -4.38
C ILE A 298 6.54 -1.91 -3.69
N VAL A 299 5.67 -2.78 -4.21
CA VAL A 299 4.34 -3.03 -3.65
C VAL A 299 4.36 -4.36 -2.92
N THR A 300 4.10 -4.35 -1.59
CA THR A 300 4.04 -5.59 -0.81
C THR A 300 2.66 -6.26 -0.89
N ASN A 301 2.62 -7.58 -0.70
CA ASN A 301 1.37 -8.29 -0.48
C ASN A 301 0.72 -7.99 0.87
N GLY A 302 1.43 -7.32 1.77
CA GLY A 302 0.96 -7.13 3.14
C GLY A 302 0.97 -8.43 3.96
N ILE A 303 0.49 -8.37 5.19
CA ILE A 303 0.55 -9.47 6.17
C ILE A 303 -0.84 -10.00 6.51
N GLY A 304 -1.76 -9.16 6.98
CA GLY A 304 -3.13 -9.53 7.31
C GLY A 304 -4.03 -9.70 6.09
N THR A 305 -5.32 -9.59 6.30
CA THR A 305 -6.33 -9.70 5.25
C THR A 305 -7.41 -8.65 5.43
N SER A 306 -7.89 -8.10 4.33
CA SER A 306 -9.06 -7.23 4.31
C SER A 306 -10.31 -8.04 3.94
N ARG A 307 -11.45 -7.73 4.58
CA ARG A 307 -12.80 -8.29 4.34
C ARG A 307 -12.95 -9.78 4.65
N MET A 308 -12.14 -10.66 4.06
CA MET A 308 -12.21 -12.11 4.27
C MET A 308 -10.89 -12.65 4.81
N PRO A 309 -10.90 -13.53 5.84
CA PRO A 309 -9.67 -14.04 6.45
C PRO A 309 -9.05 -15.18 5.62
N ILE A 310 -8.76 -14.93 4.36
CA ILE A 310 -8.18 -15.92 3.43
C ILE A 310 -7.15 -15.28 2.50
N ARG A 311 -6.04 -15.98 2.28
CA ARG A 311 -5.05 -15.67 1.24
C ARG A 311 -4.83 -16.90 0.35
N VAL A 312 -4.80 -16.70 -0.97
CA VAL A 312 -4.48 -17.74 -1.95
C VAL A 312 -3.59 -17.14 -3.03
N GLY A 313 -2.40 -17.68 -3.22
CA GLY A 313 -1.45 -17.21 -4.24
C GLY A 313 -0.90 -15.80 -4.01
N ALA A 314 -1.16 -15.20 -2.84
CA ALA A 314 -0.65 -13.92 -2.39
C ALA A 314 -0.14 -14.06 -0.94
N PRO A 315 0.99 -14.74 -0.73
CA PRO A 315 1.51 -15.04 0.60
C PRO A 315 1.81 -13.78 1.41
N ALA A 316 1.58 -13.85 2.73
CA ALA A 316 1.95 -12.80 3.66
C ALA A 316 3.47 -12.61 3.68
N GLU A 317 3.94 -11.36 3.62
CA GLU A 317 5.37 -11.10 3.43
C GLU A 317 5.92 -9.91 4.20
N ILE A 318 7.18 -10.04 4.63
CA ILE A 318 8.06 -8.91 4.96
C ILE A 318 8.88 -8.59 3.72
N VAL A 319 9.06 -7.32 3.42
CA VAL A 319 10.01 -6.85 2.41
C VAL A 319 11.27 -6.36 3.12
N MET A 320 12.44 -6.90 2.74
CA MET A 320 13.75 -6.45 3.18
C MET A 320 14.47 -5.79 2.01
N ILE A 321 14.94 -4.56 2.20
CA ILE A 321 15.69 -3.83 1.17
C ILE A 321 17.06 -3.51 1.71
N THR A 322 18.10 -3.86 0.95
CA THR A 322 19.48 -3.46 1.24
C THR A 322 19.90 -2.38 0.24
N LEU A 323 20.31 -1.23 0.75
CA LEU A 323 20.78 -0.13 -0.09
C LEU A 323 22.25 -0.32 -0.46
N HIS A 324 22.58 -0.03 -1.71
CA HIS A 324 23.94 -0.06 -2.23
C HIS A 324 24.27 1.21 -3.01
N LYS A 325 25.47 1.71 -2.83
CA LYS A 325 26.02 2.78 -3.66
C LYS A 325 26.32 2.24 -5.04
N LEU A 326 25.64 2.74 -6.05
CA LEU A 326 25.99 2.42 -7.45
C LEU A 326 27.27 3.20 -7.80
N LYS A 327 28.29 2.46 -8.27
CA LYS A 327 29.63 3.03 -8.64
C LYS A 327 29.66 3.47 -10.08
#